data_a1316be936dafda99dc11849c375dc88
#
_entry.id   a1316be936dafda99dc11849c375dc88
#
_cell.length_a   1.000
_cell.length_b   1.000
_cell.length_c   1.000
_cell.angle_alpha   90.00
_cell.angle_beta   90.00
_cell.angle_gamma   90.00
#
_symmetry.space_group_name_H-M   'P 1'
#
loop_
_entity.id
_entity.type
_entity.pdbx_description
1 polymer ?
#
loop_
_entity_poly.entity_id
_entity_poly.type
_entity_poly.pdbx_seq_one_letter_code
_entity_poly.pdbx_strand_id
1 'polypeptide(L)'
;MNVLVINCGSSSLKFQLINAESEEVLAKGICERIGIDGRLTYQPEGGEKEKSEKAMPTHTEAIQFVIEALTNPETGVVKSLDEIGAVDRKSTRLNSSH
;
A
#
# COMPACT_ATOMS: atom_id res chain seq x y z
N MET A 1 -12.66 -8.00 -9.36
CA MET A 1 -11.22 -7.79 -9.48
C MET A 1 -10.76 -6.75 -8.46
N ASN A 2 -9.69 -7.02 -7.77
CA ASN A 2 -9.14 -6.08 -6.81
C ASN A 2 -8.02 -5.29 -7.48
N VAL A 3 -7.99 -4.00 -7.22
CA VAL A 3 -6.97 -3.10 -7.78
C VAL A 3 -6.18 -2.48 -6.65
N LEU A 4 -4.86 -2.58 -6.72
CA LEU A 4 -3.98 -1.92 -5.77
C LEU A 4 -3.54 -0.58 -6.35
N VAL A 5 -3.96 0.50 -5.72
CA VAL A 5 -3.61 1.86 -6.14
C VAL A 5 -2.47 2.37 -5.27
N ILE A 6 -1.39 2.79 -5.91
CA ILE A 6 -0.20 3.27 -5.23
C ILE A 6 0.13 4.69 -5.67
N ASN A 7 0.26 5.60 -4.71
CA ASN A 7 0.68 6.97 -4.96
C ASN A 7 2.03 7.19 -4.29
N CYS A 8 3.05 7.47 -5.09
CA CYS A 8 4.40 7.65 -4.59
C CYS A 8 4.77 9.12 -4.44
N GLY A 9 5.28 9.48 -3.27
CA GLY A 9 5.89 10.78 -3.05
C GLY A 9 7.40 10.62 -2.98
N SER A 10 8.12 11.68 -2.60
CA SER A 10 9.57 11.64 -2.54
C SER A 10 10.09 10.68 -1.47
N SER A 11 9.46 10.66 -0.31
CA SER A 11 9.85 9.76 0.78
C SER A 11 8.66 9.05 1.38
N SER A 12 7.55 8.96 0.64
CA SER A 12 6.35 8.31 1.13
C SER A 12 5.65 7.56 0.00
N LEU A 13 4.73 6.68 0.40
CA LEU A 13 3.94 5.91 -0.54
C LEU A 13 2.60 5.61 0.13
N LYS A 14 1.52 6.06 -0.49
CA LYS A 14 0.17 5.74 -0.02
C LYS A 14 -0.40 4.63 -0.88
N PHE A 15 -1.15 3.74 -0.27
CA PHE A 15 -1.75 2.65 -1.01
C PHE A 15 -3.18 2.38 -0.55
N GLN A 16 -3.98 1.86 -1.49
CA GLN A 16 -5.33 1.40 -1.22
C GLN A 16 -5.57 0.16 -2.07
N LEU A 17 -6.19 -0.85 -1.48
CA LEU A 17 -6.67 -2.00 -2.23
C LEU A 17 -8.17 -1.85 -2.37
N ILE A 18 -8.65 -1.77 -3.59
CA ILE A 18 -10.03 -1.44 -3.90
C ILE A 18 -10.66 -2.58 -4.69
N ASN A 19 -11.89 -2.96 -4.32
CA ASN A 19 -12.66 -3.89 -5.12
C ASN A 19 -13.26 -3.11 -6.27
N ALA A 20 -12.85 -3.43 -7.50
CA ALA A 20 -13.26 -2.67 -8.68
C ALA A 20 -14.75 -2.77 -8.98
N GLU A 21 -15.40 -3.83 -8.53
CA GLU A 21 -16.82 -4.02 -8.78
C GLU A 21 -17.69 -3.21 -7.82
N SER A 22 -17.35 -3.26 -6.53
CA SER A 22 -18.14 -2.56 -5.51
C SER A 22 -17.57 -1.19 -5.18
N GLU A 23 -16.35 -0.90 -5.62
CA GLU A 23 -15.63 0.33 -5.31
C GLU A 23 -15.32 0.48 -3.81
N GLU A 24 -15.35 -0.61 -3.08
CA GLU A 24 -15.03 -0.58 -1.66
C GLU A 24 -13.53 -0.65 -1.45
N VAL A 25 -13.05 0.11 -0.47
CA VAL A 25 -11.64 0.06 -0.06
C VAL A 25 -11.48 -1.10 0.90
N LEU A 26 -10.74 -2.12 0.50
CA LEU A 26 -10.53 -3.32 1.31
C LEU A 26 -9.41 -3.13 2.32
N ALA A 27 -8.43 -2.30 2.00
CA ALA A 27 -7.33 -1.97 2.89
C ALA A 27 -6.68 -0.70 2.42
N LYS A 28 -6.04 0.01 3.31
CA LYS A 28 -5.32 1.24 2.97
C LYS A 28 -4.17 1.44 3.93
N GLY A 29 -3.24 2.29 3.55
CA GLY A 29 -2.14 2.63 4.43
C GLY A 29 -1.16 3.56 3.80
N ILE A 30 -0.06 3.78 4.51
CA ILE A 30 0.98 4.67 4.05
C ILE A 30 2.33 4.15 4.54
N CYS A 31 3.32 4.24 3.66
CA CYS A 31 4.72 4.05 4.02
C CYS A 31 5.35 5.43 4.10
N GLU A 32 5.97 5.74 5.22
CA GLU A 32 6.58 7.03 5.45
C GLU A 32 8.05 6.89 5.75
N ARG A 33 8.80 7.98 5.60
CA ARG A 33 10.23 8.03 5.90
C ARG A 33 11.03 6.99 5.12
N ILE A 34 10.64 6.76 3.88
CA ILE A 34 11.35 5.86 2.98
C ILE A 34 12.73 6.45 2.72
N GLY A 35 13.76 5.63 2.83
CA GLY A 35 15.14 6.09 2.69
C GLY A 35 15.75 6.58 3.99
N ILE A 36 14.98 6.62 5.08
CA ILE A 36 15.46 7.04 6.39
C ILE A 36 15.35 5.85 7.35
N ASP A 37 14.29 5.76 8.12
CA ASP A 37 14.10 4.63 9.03
C ASP A 37 12.87 3.78 8.68
N GLY A 38 12.00 4.30 7.83
CA GLY A 38 10.84 3.56 7.34
C GLY A 38 9.75 3.33 8.37
N ARG A 39 8.51 3.61 7.97
CA ARG A 39 7.34 3.37 8.83
C ARG A 39 6.18 2.94 7.97
N LEU A 40 5.58 1.82 8.31
CA LEU A 40 4.39 1.31 7.62
C LEU A 40 3.18 1.46 8.54
N THR A 41 2.15 2.12 8.03
CA THR A 41 0.83 2.15 8.68
C THR A 41 -0.11 1.37 7.78
N TYR A 42 -0.83 0.41 8.33
CA TYR A 42 -1.71 -0.46 7.58
C TYR A 42 -3.05 -0.56 8.29
N GLN A 43 -4.13 -0.44 7.53
CA GLN A 43 -5.48 -0.56 8.08
C GLN A 43 -6.35 -1.38 7.12
N PRO A 44 -6.70 -2.62 7.49
CA PRO A 44 -7.66 -3.39 6.72
C PRO A 44 -9.08 -2.88 6.96
N GLU A 45 -10.00 -3.21 6.05
CA GLU A 45 -11.39 -2.83 6.21
C GLU A 45 -11.96 -3.45 7.48
N GLY A 46 -12.59 -2.62 8.29
CA GLY A 46 -13.17 -3.08 9.55
C GLY A 46 -12.16 -3.36 10.64
N GLY A 47 -10.88 -3.13 10.37
CA GLY A 47 -9.82 -3.36 11.35
C GLY A 47 -9.21 -2.08 11.86
N GLU A 48 -8.28 -2.24 12.78
CA GLU A 48 -7.59 -1.11 13.37
C GLU A 48 -6.29 -0.80 12.63
N LYS A 49 -5.82 0.42 12.75
CA LYS A 49 -4.54 0.81 12.19
C LYS A 49 -3.41 0.13 12.93
N GLU A 50 -2.51 -0.47 12.19
CA GLU A 50 -1.31 -1.06 12.74
C GLU A 50 -0.11 -0.29 12.21
N LYS A 51 0.75 0.16 13.10
CA LYS A 51 1.96 0.87 12.74
C LYS A 51 3.16 0.01 13.07
N SER A 52 4.10 -0.06 12.14
CA SER A 52 5.34 -0.79 12.37
C SER A 52 6.49 -0.05 11.73
N GLU A 53 7.67 -0.21 12.31
CA GLU A 53 8.87 0.38 11.75
C GLU A 53 9.57 -0.70 10.94
N LYS A 54 9.85 -0.40 9.68
CA LYS A 54 10.49 -1.33 8.78
C LYS A 54 11.45 -0.57 7.89
N ALA A 55 12.67 -1.05 7.81
CA ALA A 55 13.66 -0.41 6.95
C ALA A 55 13.20 -0.44 5.50
N MET A 56 13.07 0.72 4.90
CA MET A 56 12.66 0.87 3.52
C MET A 56 13.67 1.76 2.80
N PRO A 57 14.79 1.19 2.35
CA PRO A 57 15.81 2.01 1.68
C PRO A 57 15.28 2.68 0.41
N THR A 58 14.38 2.02 -0.30
CA THR A 58 13.78 2.57 -1.51
C THR A 58 12.29 2.27 -1.54
N HIS A 59 11.60 2.83 -2.53
CA HIS A 59 10.18 2.56 -2.72
C HIS A 59 9.90 1.09 -3.07
N THR A 60 10.89 0.40 -3.62
CA THR A 60 10.74 -1.02 -3.93
C THR A 60 10.48 -1.84 -2.69
N GLU A 61 11.25 -1.61 -1.62
CA GLU A 61 11.04 -2.31 -0.36
C GLU A 61 9.69 -1.93 0.25
N ALA A 62 9.30 -0.65 0.12
CA ALA A 62 8.00 -0.21 0.61
C ALA A 62 6.86 -0.98 -0.05
N ILE A 63 6.93 -1.15 -1.37
CA ILE A 63 5.91 -1.90 -2.11
C ILE A 63 5.90 -3.36 -1.67
N GLN A 64 7.05 -3.95 -1.42
CA GLN A 64 7.13 -5.33 -0.95
C GLN A 64 6.44 -5.48 0.41
N PHE A 65 6.66 -4.55 1.32
CA PHE A 65 5.98 -4.60 2.62
C PHE A 65 4.48 -4.41 2.49
N VAL A 66 4.04 -3.56 1.56
CA VAL A 66 2.62 -3.39 1.29
C VAL A 66 1.99 -4.71 0.85
N ILE A 67 2.64 -5.39 -0.10
CA ILE A 67 2.15 -6.67 -0.61
C ILE A 67 2.13 -7.72 0.50
N GLU A 68 3.17 -7.76 1.33
CA GLU A 68 3.22 -8.70 2.45
C GLU A 68 2.08 -8.43 3.42
N ALA A 69 1.79 -7.17 3.72
CA ALA A 69 0.71 -6.83 4.63
C ALA A 69 -0.65 -7.27 4.06
N LEU A 70 -0.85 -7.06 2.76
CA LEU A 70 -2.11 -7.41 2.11
C LEU A 70 -2.34 -8.93 2.02
N THR A 71 -1.27 -9.69 1.94
CA THR A 71 -1.36 -11.15 1.81
C THR A 71 -1.05 -11.90 3.11
N ASN A 72 -0.83 -11.19 4.20
CA ASN A 72 -0.53 -11.79 5.49
C ASN A 72 -1.73 -12.62 5.97
N PRO A 73 -1.54 -13.87 6.40
CA PRO A 73 -2.66 -14.71 6.83
C PRO A 73 -3.40 -14.17 8.05
N GLU A 74 -2.77 -13.30 8.85
CA GLU A 74 -3.40 -12.74 10.04
C GLU A 74 -4.05 -11.39 9.80
N THR A 75 -3.41 -10.53 9.01
CA THR A 75 -3.87 -9.15 8.84
C THR A 75 -4.26 -8.83 7.40
N GLY A 76 -3.99 -9.71 6.47
CA GLY A 76 -4.24 -9.45 5.08
C GLY A 76 -5.71 -9.58 4.71
N VAL A 77 -6.04 -9.01 3.57
CA VAL A 77 -7.41 -9.04 3.04
C VAL A 77 -7.51 -9.92 1.80
N VAL A 78 -6.38 -10.39 1.28
CA VAL A 78 -6.34 -11.33 0.16
C VAL A 78 -5.45 -12.49 0.54
N LYS A 79 -5.65 -13.63 -0.10
CA LYS A 79 -4.89 -14.84 0.21
C LYS A 79 -3.57 -14.92 -0.55
N SER A 80 -3.53 -14.31 -1.72
CA SER A 80 -2.34 -14.35 -2.55
C SER A 80 -2.35 -13.16 -3.51
N LEU A 81 -1.23 -12.96 -4.18
CA LEU A 81 -1.12 -11.91 -5.20
C LEU A 81 -2.10 -12.12 -6.35
N ASP A 82 -2.53 -13.34 -6.59
CA ASP A 82 -3.46 -13.64 -7.67
C ASP A 82 -4.81 -12.95 -7.47
N GLU A 83 -5.14 -12.60 -6.25
CA GLU A 83 -6.39 -11.89 -5.97
C GLU A 83 -6.29 -10.39 -6.24
N ILE A 84 -5.08 -9.91 -6.54
CA ILE A 84 -4.88 -8.53 -6.96
C ILE A 84 -4.79 -8.53 -8.48
N GLY A 85 -5.86 -8.09 -9.14
CA GLY A 85 -5.93 -8.17 -10.59
C GLY A 85 -5.15 -7.10 -11.32
N ALA A 86 -4.88 -5.98 -10.67
CA ALA A 86 -4.15 -4.89 -11.30
C ALA A 86 -3.46 -4.02 -10.26
N VAL A 87 -2.39 -3.36 -10.66
CA VAL A 87 -1.68 -2.41 -9.82
C VAL A 87 -1.60 -1.09 -10.59
N ASP A 88 -2.12 -0.04 -10.00
CA ASP A 88 -2.10 1.30 -10.58
C ASP A 88 -1.14 2.16 -9.78
N ARG A 89 -0.10 2.66 -10.42
CA ARG A 89 0.92 3.49 -9.78
C ARG A 89 0.82 4.92 -10.24
N LYS A 90 0.83 5.84 -9.29
CA LYS A 90 0.81 7.26 -9.58
C LYS A 90 1.91 7.95 -8.78
N SER A 91 2.50 8.99 -9.35
CA SER A 91 3.49 9.80 -8.65
C SER A 91 2.91 11.18 -8.40
N THR A 92 2.73 11.52 -7.13
CA THR A 92 2.12 12.79 -6.78
C THR A 92 3.03 13.97 -7.05
N ARG A 93 4.32 13.75 -7.03
CA ARG A 93 5.26 14.85 -7.25
C ARG A 93 5.24 15.38 -8.67
N LEU A 94 4.76 14.59 -9.60
CA LEU A 94 4.71 15.01 -11.00
C LEU A 94 3.45 15.78 -11.35
N ASN A 95 2.52 15.83 -10.47
CA ASN A 95 1.29 16.53 -10.74
C ASN A 95 1.46 17.99 -10.88
N SER A 96 2.52 18.51 -10.35
CA SER A 96 2.80 19.92 -10.52
C SER A 96 3.09 20.26 -11.97
N SER A 97 3.32 19.32 -12.75
CA SER A 97 3.77 19.59 -14.10
C SER A 97 2.64 19.62 -15.08
N HIS A 98 1.59 19.46 -14.61
CA HIS A 98 0.73 19.49 -15.64
C HIS A 98 -0.48 19.70 -15.41
#